data_fe51a8a33530ef12bd2bd95434345a1c
#
_entry.id   fe51a8a33530ef12bd2bd95434345a1c
#
_cell.length_a   1.000
_cell.length_b   1.000
_cell.length_c   1.000
_cell.angle_alpha   90.00
_cell.angle_beta   90.00
_cell.angle_gamma   90.00
#
_symmetry.space_group_name_H-M   'P 1'
#
loop_
_entity.id
_entity.type
_entity.pdbx_description
1 polymer ?
#
loop_
_entity_poly.entity_id
_entity_poly.type
_entity_poly.pdbx_seq_one_letter_code
_entity_poly.pdbx_strand_id
1 'polypeptide(L)'
;FGFLNDLAADSFKRVLIGSIGGFVAFGFLLTRAYMIKYALLWSGGNPEVYRRALLGDDMTIIGLPMLLVAFVTLIVSQSLFPDERDFRILGPMPVRRIVVFRAKLTALLMFTGLFTAAAHVSLVPLMILTSMNPWGDTNVILRLASWAIASVTASAFAILTITAVVGVLVLALSRSRLQALSTVMRSAVLGSLVVCLPLVSHLPTLGGPLSRGERWMALVPPAWFL
;
A
#
# COMPACT_ATOMS: atom_id res chain seq x y z
N PHE A 1 -25.63 9.51 -24.67
CA PHE A 1 -24.24 9.16 -24.23
C PHE A 1 -23.83 9.93 -22.97
N GLY A 2 -24.30 11.19 -22.73
CA GLY A 2 -23.97 11.97 -21.53
C GLY A 2 -24.44 11.32 -20.23
N PHE A 3 -25.67 10.85 -20.16
CA PHE A 3 -26.27 10.28 -18.94
C PHE A 3 -25.53 9.04 -18.40
N LEU A 4 -25.03 8.13 -19.26
CA LEU A 4 -24.24 6.97 -18.82
C LEU A 4 -22.85 7.37 -18.33
N ASN A 5 -22.28 8.43 -18.88
CA ASN A 5 -21.00 8.98 -18.45
C ASN A 5 -21.12 9.65 -17.08
N ASP A 6 -22.22 10.35 -16.82
CA ASP A 6 -22.50 11.00 -15.55
C ASP A 6 -22.75 9.97 -14.43
N LEU A 7 -23.47 8.87 -14.72
CA LEU A 7 -23.67 7.77 -13.76
C LEU A 7 -22.37 7.06 -13.41
N ALA A 8 -21.49 6.84 -14.39
CA ALA A 8 -20.17 6.23 -14.15
C ALA A 8 -19.28 7.16 -13.33
N ALA A 9 -19.28 8.46 -13.63
CA ALA A 9 -18.52 9.46 -12.87
C ALA A 9 -19.02 9.59 -11.42
N ASP A 10 -20.34 9.57 -11.20
CA ASP A 10 -20.92 9.63 -9.87
C ASP A 10 -20.63 8.37 -9.04
N SER A 11 -20.65 7.21 -9.66
CA SER A 11 -20.30 5.95 -9.00
C SER A 11 -18.82 5.93 -8.60
N PHE A 12 -17.93 6.36 -9.49
CA PHE A 12 -16.51 6.49 -9.22
C PHE A 12 -16.23 7.48 -8.08
N LYS A 13 -16.88 8.65 -8.10
CA LYS A 13 -16.76 9.67 -7.06
C LYS A 13 -17.21 9.13 -5.68
N ARG A 14 -18.32 8.39 -5.62
CA ARG A 14 -18.79 7.77 -4.36
C ARG A 14 -17.81 6.74 -3.82
N VAL A 15 -17.27 5.87 -4.67
CA VAL A 15 -16.26 4.88 -4.28
C VAL A 15 -14.99 5.57 -3.78
N LEU A 16 -14.54 6.62 -4.47
CA LEU A 16 -13.35 7.37 -4.07
C LEU A 16 -13.54 8.06 -2.72
N ILE A 17 -14.66 8.78 -2.53
CA ILE A 17 -14.97 9.46 -1.27
C ILE A 17 -15.13 8.44 -0.14
N GLY A 18 -15.81 7.33 -0.38
CA GLY A 18 -15.97 6.24 0.59
C GLY A 18 -14.65 5.61 1.00
N SER A 19 -13.74 5.40 0.04
CA SER A 19 -12.40 4.87 0.32
C SER A 19 -11.56 5.84 1.15
N ILE A 20 -11.54 7.12 0.79
CA ILE A 20 -10.81 8.16 1.55
C ILE A 20 -11.40 8.27 2.97
N GLY A 21 -12.72 8.33 3.10
CA GLY A 21 -13.40 8.37 4.40
C GLY A 21 -13.09 7.14 5.27
N GLY A 22 -13.07 5.97 4.65
CA GLY A 22 -12.66 4.71 5.31
C GLY A 22 -11.22 4.75 5.83
N PHE A 23 -10.27 5.28 5.04
CA PHE A 23 -8.89 5.44 5.48
C PHE A 23 -8.74 6.43 6.63
N VAL A 24 -9.42 7.56 6.57
CA VAL A 24 -9.39 8.57 7.65
C VAL A 24 -9.95 7.98 8.94
N ALA A 25 -11.09 7.29 8.88
CA ALA A 25 -11.68 6.63 10.03
C ALA A 25 -10.77 5.54 10.60
N PHE A 26 -10.17 4.71 9.74
CA PHE A 26 -9.21 3.68 10.15
C PHE A 26 -7.96 4.28 10.79
N GLY A 27 -7.38 5.31 10.20
CA GLY A 27 -6.22 6.01 10.76
C GLY A 27 -6.50 6.62 12.13
N PHE A 28 -7.69 7.18 12.32
CA PHE A 28 -8.13 7.72 13.61
C PHE A 28 -8.26 6.62 14.68
N LEU A 29 -8.92 5.50 14.33
CA LEU A 29 -9.05 4.36 15.25
C LEU A 29 -7.68 3.77 15.62
N LEU A 30 -6.80 3.65 14.65
CA LEU A 30 -5.44 3.17 14.87
C LEU A 30 -4.67 4.11 15.80
N THR A 31 -4.71 5.41 15.53
CA THR A 31 -4.07 6.43 16.36
C THR A 31 -4.57 6.35 17.81
N ARG A 32 -5.88 6.19 18.01
CA ARG A 32 -6.46 6.04 19.36
C ARG A 32 -5.95 4.80 20.08
N ALA A 33 -5.88 3.66 19.39
CA ALA A 33 -5.35 2.42 19.97
C ALA A 33 -3.88 2.58 20.38
N TYR A 34 -3.08 3.23 19.54
CA TYR A 34 -1.67 3.48 19.81
C TYR A 34 -1.46 4.51 20.91
N MET A 35 -2.32 5.52 21.05
CA MET A 35 -2.28 6.45 22.20
C MET A 35 -2.34 5.71 23.53
N ILE A 36 -3.26 4.76 23.67
CA ILE A 36 -3.40 3.94 24.87
C ILE A 36 -2.13 3.10 25.10
N LYS A 37 -1.64 2.43 24.04
CA LYS A 37 -0.42 1.62 24.09
C LYS A 37 0.78 2.44 24.56
N TYR A 38 1.02 3.61 23.95
CA TYR A 38 2.17 4.45 24.28
C TYR A 38 2.05 5.11 25.64
N ALA A 39 0.85 5.47 26.10
CA ALA A 39 0.62 5.94 27.44
C ALA A 39 1.00 4.88 28.50
N LEU A 40 0.64 3.61 28.25
CA LEU A 40 1.01 2.50 29.13
C LEU A 40 2.52 2.22 29.08
N LEU A 41 3.14 2.26 27.92
CA LEU A 41 4.59 2.08 27.80
C LEU A 41 5.37 3.19 28.48
N TRP A 42 4.86 4.42 28.41
CA TRP A 42 5.46 5.56 29.08
C TRP A 42 5.36 5.43 30.61
N SER A 43 4.18 5.07 31.11
CA SER A 43 4.00 4.87 32.57
C SER A 43 4.86 3.73 33.12
N GLY A 44 5.22 2.76 32.27
CA GLY A 44 6.13 1.65 32.63
C GLY A 44 7.58 2.06 32.83
N GLY A 45 8.00 3.25 32.40
CA GLY A 45 9.32 3.85 32.70
C GLY A 45 10.52 3.11 32.11
N ASN A 46 10.33 2.18 31.14
CA ASN A 46 11.41 1.39 30.55
C ASN A 46 11.71 1.83 29.10
N PRO A 47 12.82 2.56 28.86
CA PRO A 47 13.16 3.07 27.53
C PRO A 47 13.40 1.97 26.49
N GLU A 48 13.97 0.84 26.89
CA GLU A 48 14.26 -0.27 25.98
C GLU A 48 12.98 -0.94 25.47
N VAL A 49 12.00 -1.16 26.32
CA VAL A 49 10.71 -1.73 25.93
C VAL A 49 9.98 -0.77 24.99
N TYR A 50 10.03 0.51 25.29
CA TYR A 50 9.47 1.55 24.45
C TYR A 50 10.11 1.56 23.05
N ARG A 51 11.45 1.55 22.99
CA ARG A 51 12.22 1.56 21.75
C ARG A 51 11.91 0.34 20.86
N ARG A 52 11.83 -0.85 21.46
CA ARG A 52 11.46 -2.08 20.73
C ARG A 52 10.04 -2.02 20.19
N ALA A 53 9.10 -1.53 20.99
CA ALA A 53 7.74 -1.33 20.55
C ALA A 53 7.67 -0.35 19.38
N LEU A 54 8.42 0.75 19.46
CA LEU A 54 8.50 1.77 18.42
C LEU A 54 8.99 1.19 17.08
N LEU A 55 10.09 0.42 17.09
CA LEU A 55 10.61 -0.22 15.87
C LEU A 55 9.60 -1.18 15.25
N GLY A 56 8.90 -1.97 16.04
CA GLY A 56 7.85 -2.86 15.54
C GLY A 56 6.65 -2.12 14.98
N ASP A 57 6.29 -1.00 15.58
CA ASP A 57 5.19 -0.16 15.11
C ASP A 57 5.55 0.59 13.83
N ASP A 58 6.79 1.07 13.69
CA ASP A 58 7.30 1.66 12.46
C ASP A 58 7.23 0.66 11.28
N MET A 59 7.56 -0.63 11.53
CA MET A 59 7.34 -1.69 10.53
C MET A 59 5.88 -1.81 10.12
N THR A 60 4.95 -1.70 11.07
CA THR A 60 3.51 -1.79 10.79
C THR A 60 3.04 -0.58 9.99
N ILE A 61 3.51 0.61 10.36
CA ILE A 61 3.15 1.87 9.70
C ILE A 61 3.65 1.91 8.24
N ILE A 62 4.80 1.30 7.95
CA ILE A 62 5.33 1.17 6.58
C ILE A 62 4.68 -0.02 5.85
N GLY A 63 4.57 -1.15 6.52
CA GLY A 63 4.11 -2.41 5.93
C GLY A 63 2.63 -2.40 5.56
N LEU A 64 1.78 -1.76 6.36
CA LEU A 64 0.34 -1.69 6.11
C LEU A 64 0.01 -0.92 4.82
N PRO A 65 0.48 0.32 4.60
CA PRO A 65 0.29 1.01 3.33
C PRO A 65 0.90 0.26 2.15
N MET A 66 2.10 -0.31 2.31
CA MET A 66 2.75 -1.12 1.28
C MET A 66 1.87 -2.29 0.84
N LEU A 67 1.27 -3.02 1.77
CA LEU A 67 0.36 -4.13 1.51
C LEU A 67 -0.92 -3.65 0.80
N LEU A 68 -1.52 -2.57 1.29
CA LEU A 68 -2.73 -1.99 0.70
C LEU A 68 -2.50 -1.50 -0.73
N VAL A 69 -1.37 -0.84 -0.96
CA VAL A 69 -0.97 -0.35 -2.29
C VAL A 69 -0.70 -1.51 -3.23
N ALA A 70 -0.02 -2.57 -2.77
CA ALA A 70 0.18 -3.79 -3.54
C ALA A 70 -1.16 -4.41 -3.98
N PHE A 71 -2.13 -4.48 -3.06
CA PHE A 71 -3.47 -4.98 -3.33
C PHE A 71 -4.21 -4.15 -4.40
N VAL A 72 -4.24 -2.84 -4.23
CA VAL A 72 -4.88 -1.94 -5.19
C VAL A 72 -4.20 -2.01 -6.55
N THR A 73 -2.86 -2.02 -6.57
CA THR A 73 -2.08 -2.13 -7.81
C THR A 73 -2.40 -3.43 -8.53
N LEU A 74 -2.51 -4.54 -7.82
CA LEU A 74 -2.87 -5.83 -8.42
C LEU A 74 -4.27 -5.80 -9.07
N ILE A 75 -5.26 -5.23 -8.37
CA ILE A 75 -6.63 -5.13 -8.90
C ILE A 75 -6.66 -4.26 -10.17
N VAL A 76 -6.01 -3.09 -10.10
CA VAL A 76 -6.05 -2.11 -11.17
C VAL A 76 -5.11 -2.47 -12.33
N SER A 77 -4.01 -3.21 -12.08
CA SER A 77 -3.03 -3.60 -13.11
C SER A 77 -3.64 -4.38 -14.28
N GLN A 78 -4.78 -5.00 -14.07
CA GLN A 78 -5.47 -5.74 -15.11
C GLN A 78 -6.13 -4.84 -16.14
N SER A 79 -6.56 -3.65 -15.75
CA SER A 79 -7.08 -2.65 -16.68
C SER A 79 -6.00 -2.08 -17.60
N LEU A 80 -4.72 -2.32 -17.27
CA LEU A 80 -3.58 -1.90 -18.09
C LEU A 80 -3.49 -2.69 -19.40
N PHE A 81 -3.87 -3.96 -19.37
CA PHE A 81 -3.78 -4.82 -20.54
C PHE A 81 -5.08 -4.73 -21.34
N PRO A 82 -4.97 -4.53 -22.67
CA PRO A 82 -6.14 -4.43 -23.52
C PRO A 82 -6.97 -5.71 -23.46
N ASP A 83 -8.24 -5.58 -23.08
CA ASP A 83 -9.22 -6.65 -23.14
C ASP A 83 -9.75 -6.81 -24.58
N GLU A 84 -10.45 -7.91 -24.87
CA GLU A 84 -11.08 -8.13 -26.18
C GLU A 84 -12.02 -6.99 -26.58
N ARG A 85 -12.70 -6.38 -25.60
CA ARG A 85 -13.51 -5.17 -25.80
C ARG A 85 -12.68 -3.99 -26.30
N ASP A 86 -11.52 -3.78 -25.71
CA ASP A 86 -10.61 -2.70 -26.11
C ASP A 86 -10.15 -2.90 -27.57
N PHE A 87 -9.84 -4.14 -27.96
CA PHE A 87 -9.46 -4.43 -29.35
C PHE A 87 -10.61 -4.21 -30.34
N ARG A 88 -11.85 -4.52 -29.96
CA ARG A 88 -13.02 -4.29 -30.82
C ARG A 88 -13.33 -2.80 -30.98
N ILE A 89 -13.13 -2.00 -29.94
CA ILE A 89 -13.45 -0.57 -29.95
C ILE A 89 -12.28 0.26 -30.51
N LEU A 90 -11.06 -0.02 -30.05
CA LEU A 90 -9.88 0.77 -30.39
C LEU A 90 -9.20 0.30 -31.69
N GLY A 91 -9.44 -0.96 -32.11
CA GLY A 91 -8.87 -1.52 -33.32
C GLY A 91 -9.23 -0.76 -34.62
N PRO A 92 -10.50 -0.36 -34.80
CA PRO A 92 -10.89 0.44 -35.97
C PRO A 92 -10.51 1.92 -35.87
N MET A 93 -10.08 2.41 -34.70
CA MET A 93 -9.71 3.82 -34.53
C MET A 93 -8.26 4.08 -34.97
N PRO A 94 -7.96 5.24 -35.61
CA PRO A 94 -6.61 5.61 -36.01
C PRO A 94 -5.75 6.07 -34.83
N VAL A 95 -5.81 5.35 -33.69
CA VAL A 95 -5.07 5.67 -32.45
C VAL A 95 -3.86 4.75 -32.32
N ARG A 96 -2.69 5.32 -32.13
CA ARG A 96 -1.45 4.56 -31.92
C ARG A 96 -1.54 3.78 -30.61
N ARG A 97 -1.22 2.49 -30.63
CA ARG A 97 -1.25 1.60 -29.45
C ARG A 97 -0.49 2.16 -28.25
N ILE A 98 0.62 2.87 -28.50
CA ILE A 98 1.43 3.51 -27.43
C ILE A 98 0.66 4.61 -26.70
N VAL A 99 -0.24 5.33 -27.38
CA VAL A 99 -1.06 6.38 -26.76
C VAL A 99 -2.06 5.76 -25.79
N VAL A 100 -2.72 4.67 -26.21
CA VAL A 100 -3.66 3.91 -25.36
C VAL A 100 -2.93 3.35 -24.12
N PHE A 101 -1.77 2.75 -24.33
CA PHE A 101 -0.95 2.21 -23.23
C PHE A 101 -0.55 3.31 -22.24
N ARG A 102 -0.04 4.44 -22.75
CA ARG A 102 0.33 5.58 -21.89
C ARG A 102 -0.85 6.13 -21.11
N ALA A 103 -2.01 6.28 -21.74
CA ALA A 103 -3.22 6.74 -21.08
C ALA A 103 -3.65 5.81 -19.93
N LYS A 104 -3.65 4.50 -20.16
CA LYS A 104 -3.96 3.49 -19.15
C LYS A 104 -2.92 3.47 -18.03
N LEU A 105 -1.64 3.55 -18.36
CA LEU A 105 -0.56 3.62 -17.36
C LEU A 105 -0.67 4.87 -16.50
N THR A 106 -0.94 6.03 -17.12
CA THR A 106 -1.15 7.28 -16.38
C THR A 106 -2.36 7.17 -15.45
N ALA A 107 -3.48 6.61 -15.93
CA ALA A 107 -4.66 6.38 -15.10
C ALA A 107 -4.36 5.46 -13.90
N LEU A 108 -3.62 4.37 -14.13
CA LEU A 108 -3.15 3.47 -13.07
C LEU A 108 -2.32 4.22 -12.04
N LEU A 109 -1.30 4.97 -12.49
CA LEU A 109 -0.39 5.69 -11.59
C LEU A 109 -1.13 6.80 -10.81
N MET A 110 -2.07 7.51 -11.45
CA MET A 110 -2.88 8.52 -10.77
C MET A 110 -3.78 7.88 -9.71
N PHE A 111 -4.46 6.79 -10.04
CA PHE A 111 -5.34 6.11 -9.09
C PHE A 111 -4.57 5.51 -7.91
N THR A 112 -3.51 4.74 -8.19
CA THR A 112 -2.68 4.16 -7.13
C THR A 112 -1.95 5.23 -6.33
N GLY A 113 -1.50 6.31 -6.96
CA GLY A 113 -0.87 7.45 -6.29
C GLY A 113 -1.82 8.17 -5.34
N LEU A 114 -3.05 8.44 -5.78
CA LEU A 114 -4.08 9.06 -4.94
C LEU A 114 -4.45 8.17 -3.75
N PHE A 115 -4.60 6.86 -3.99
CA PHE A 115 -4.88 5.88 -2.95
C PHE A 115 -3.72 5.80 -1.94
N THR A 116 -2.48 5.77 -2.43
CA THR A 116 -1.28 5.80 -1.61
C THR A 116 -1.22 7.05 -0.75
N ALA A 117 -1.47 8.22 -1.35
CA ALA A 117 -1.51 9.48 -0.62
C ALA A 117 -2.57 9.48 0.49
N ALA A 118 -3.78 9.00 0.20
CA ALA A 118 -4.85 8.88 1.20
C ALA A 118 -4.46 7.96 2.36
N ALA A 119 -3.86 6.80 2.06
CA ALA A 119 -3.40 5.87 3.07
C ALA A 119 -2.31 6.48 3.97
N HIS A 120 -1.35 7.22 3.39
CA HIS A 120 -0.26 7.84 4.16
C HIS A 120 -0.76 9.02 4.99
N VAL A 121 -1.59 9.90 4.42
CA VAL A 121 -2.16 11.03 5.16
C VAL A 121 -2.97 10.58 6.37
N SER A 122 -3.68 9.45 6.27
CA SER A 122 -4.44 8.88 7.38
C SER A 122 -3.56 8.43 8.56
N LEU A 123 -2.28 8.12 8.31
CA LEU A 123 -1.33 7.68 9.34
C LEU A 123 -0.48 8.81 9.93
N VAL A 124 -0.56 10.03 9.38
CA VAL A 124 0.20 11.19 9.92
C VAL A 124 -0.03 11.42 11.41
N PRO A 125 -1.28 11.38 11.95
CA PRO A 125 -1.51 11.58 13.37
C PRO A 125 -0.78 10.53 14.23
N LEU A 126 -0.73 9.28 13.76
CA LEU A 126 -0.01 8.21 14.44
C LEU A 126 1.50 8.47 14.45
N MET A 127 2.06 8.94 13.33
CA MET A 127 3.49 9.27 13.24
C MET A 127 3.88 10.44 14.15
N ILE A 128 3.03 11.46 14.25
CA ILE A 128 3.24 12.56 15.19
C ILE A 128 3.27 12.01 16.62
N LEU A 129 2.32 11.15 16.97
CA LEU A 129 2.23 10.54 18.30
C LEU A 129 3.50 9.74 18.64
N THR A 130 3.95 8.87 17.72
CA THR A 130 5.15 8.04 17.92
C THR A 130 6.45 8.85 17.92
N SER A 131 6.42 10.05 17.33
CA SER A 131 7.57 10.97 17.33
C SER A 131 7.73 11.75 18.64
N MET A 132 6.68 11.84 19.46
CA MET A 132 6.72 12.48 20.79
C MET A 132 7.35 11.54 21.82
N ASN A 133 8.61 11.12 21.58
CA ASN A 133 9.31 10.20 22.46
C ASN A 133 9.93 10.96 23.64
N PRO A 134 9.56 10.67 24.89
CA PRO A 134 10.11 11.34 26.06
C PRO A 134 11.58 10.99 26.35
N TRP A 135 12.09 9.92 25.77
CA TRP A 135 13.49 9.46 25.95
C TRP A 135 14.37 9.66 24.73
N GLY A 136 13.90 10.36 23.70
CA GLY A 136 14.63 10.55 22.44
C GLY A 136 14.85 12.01 22.10
N ASP A 137 16.05 12.36 21.66
CA ASP A 137 16.41 13.67 21.08
C ASP A 137 15.96 13.80 19.62
N THR A 138 14.94 13.07 19.19
CA THR A 138 14.53 13.05 17.80
C THR A 138 13.75 14.29 17.42
N ASN A 139 14.28 15.02 16.44
CA ASN A 139 13.55 16.10 15.79
C ASN A 139 12.32 15.51 15.07
N VAL A 140 11.13 15.89 15.52
CA VAL A 140 9.85 15.40 14.98
C VAL A 140 9.76 15.62 13.46
N ILE A 141 10.27 16.75 12.95
CA ILE A 141 10.25 17.09 11.53
C ILE A 141 11.13 16.11 10.74
N LEU A 142 12.34 15.83 11.23
CA LEU A 142 13.26 14.89 10.59
C LEU A 142 12.67 13.48 10.57
N ARG A 143 12.04 13.06 11.65
CA ARG A 143 11.38 11.76 11.74
C ARG A 143 10.19 11.65 10.80
N LEU A 144 9.35 12.67 10.71
CA LEU A 144 8.25 12.71 9.74
C LEU A 144 8.76 12.67 8.30
N ALA A 145 9.84 13.40 8.00
CA ALA A 145 10.43 13.42 6.67
C ALA A 145 11.03 12.05 6.30
N SER A 146 11.78 11.41 7.19
CA SER A 146 12.35 10.07 6.96
C SER A 146 11.27 9.02 6.78
N TRP A 147 10.22 9.07 7.60
CA TRP A 147 9.07 8.19 7.44
C TRP A 147 8.34 8.41 6.10
N ALA A 148 8.10 9.64 5.71
CA ALA A 148 7.45 9.94 4.44
C ALA A 148 8.26 9.38 3.24
N ILE A 149 9.59 9.55 3.26
CA ILE A 149 10.49 9.00 2.24
C ILE A 149 10.43 7.47 2.26
N ALA A 150 10.56 6.84 3.42
CA ALA A 150 10.52 5.39 3.58
C ALA A 150 9.20 4.80 3.09
N SER A 151 8.07 5.36 3.50
CA SER A 151 6.74 4.90 3.12
C SER A 151 6.45 5.08 1.63
N VAL A 152 6.83 6.21 1.03
CA VAL A 152 6.66 6.46 -0.41
C VAL A 152 7.53 5.50 -1.22
N THR A 153 8.79 5.30 -0.82
CA THR A 153 9.70 4.37 -1.51
C THR A 153 9.23 2.91 -1.37
N ALA A 154 8.74 2.50 -0.20
CA ALA A 154 8.14 1.18 0.02
C ALA A 154 6.91 0.95 -0.86
N SER A 155 6.03 1.95 -0.95
CA SER A 155 4.84 1.90 -1.81
C SER A 155 5.21 1.86 -3.29
N ALA A 156 6.18 2.67 -3.72
CA ALA A 156 6.71 2.64 -5.08
C ALA A 156 7.33 1.28 -5.43
N PHE A 157 8.09 0.70 -4.50
CA PHE A 157 8.63 -0.66 -4.65
C PHE A 157 7.50 -1.69 -4.84
N ALA A 158 6.43 -1.63 -4.04
CA ALA A 158 5.29 -2.54 -4.17
C ALA A 158 4.59 -2.39 -5.54
N ILE A 159 4.35 -1.15 -6.00
CA ILE A 159 3.75 -0.87 -7.31
C ILE A 159 4.61 -1.46 -8.44
N LEU A 160 5.91 -1.16 -8.41
CA LEU A 160 6.84 -1.61 -9.45
C LEU A 160 6.97 -3.12 -9.47
N THR A 161 7.08 -3.77 -8.31
CA THR A 161 7.17 -5.22 -8.19
C THR A 161 5.93 -5.91 -8.75
N ILE A 162 4.74 -5.49 -8.35
CA ILE A 162 3.48 -6.06 -8.84
C ILE A 162 3.35 -5.84 -10.35
N THR A 163 3.64 -4.62 -10.82
CA THR A 163 3.54 -4.29 -12.25
C THR A 163 4.56 -5.11 -13.08
N ALA A 164 5.78 -5.28 -12.58
CA ALA A 164 6.81 -6.09 -13.22
C ALA A 164 6.41 -7.57 -13.29
N VAL A 165 5.93 -8.14 -12.18
CA VAL A 165 5.47 -9.54 -12.13
C VAL A 165 4.33 -9.76 -13.12
N VAL A 166 3.32 -8.89 -13.12
CA VAL A 166 2.20 -8.99 -14.07
C VAL A 166 2.69 -8.83 -15.51
N GLY A 167 3.61 -7.89 -15.76
CA GLY A 167 4.21 -7.67 -17.09
C GLY A 167 4.96 -8.88 -17.61
N VAL A 168 5.81 -9.49 -16.78
CA VAL A 168 6.55 -10.72 -17.14
C VAL A 168 5.59 -11.88 -17.44
N LEU A 169 4.54 -12.03 -16.65
CA LEU A 169 3.54 -13.08 -16.90
C LEU A 169 2.79 -12.90 -18.21
N VAL A 170 2.43 -11.67 -18.55
CA VAL A 170 1.79 -11.34 -19.82
C VAL A 170 2.70 -11.65 -21.01
N LEU A 171 4.00 -11.42 -20.87
CA LEU A 171 4.98 -11.74 -21.92
C LEU A 171 5.27 -13.23 -22.05
N ALA A 172 5.28 -13.96 -20.92
CA ALA A 172 5.66 -15.38 -20.90
C ALA A 172 4.54 -16.34 -21.27
N LEU A 173 3.28 -15.93 -21.20
CA LEU A 173 2.13 -16.82 -21.30
C LEU A 173 1.30 -16.57 -22.59
N SER A 174 0.80 -17.67 -23.19
CA SER A 174 -0.16 -17.59 -24.28
C SER A 174 -1.50 -17.03 -23.78
N ARG A 175 -2.25 -16.38 -24.68
CA ARG A 175 -3.51 -15.67 -24.36
C ARG A 175 -4.54 -16.51 -23.61
N SER A 176 -4.72 -17.78 -23.97
CA SER A 176 -5.65 -18.69 -23.30
C SER A 176 -5.20 -19.07 -21.88
N ARG A 177 -3.89 -19.23 -21.68
CA ARG A 177 -3.31 -19.49 -20.36
C ARG A 177 -3.29 -18.25 -19.48
N LEU A 178 -3.17 -17.07 -20.07
CA LEU A 178 -3.23 -15.79 -19.34
C LEU A 178 -4.56 -15.57 -18.64
N GLN A 179 -5.69 -15.88 -19.29
CA GLN A 179 -7.02 -15.72 -18.67
C GLN A 179 -7.21 -16.66 -17.47
N ALA A 180 -6.88 -17.94 -17.62
CA ALA A 180 -6.98 -18.91 -16.54
C ALA A 180 -6.00 -18.59 -15.40
N LEU A 181 -4.74 -18.27 -15.74
CA LEU A 181 -3.72 -17.97 -14.74
C LEU A 181 -3.94 -16.62 -14.05
N SER A 182 -4.46 -15.60 -14.75
CA SER A 182 -4.81 -14.32 -14.14
C SER A 182 -5.87 -14.49 -13.05
N THR A 183 -6.86 -15.37 -13.28
CA THR A 183 -7.89 -15.68 -12.27
C THR A 183 -7.29 -16.43 -11.09
N VAL A 184 -6.46 -17.46 -11.34
CA VAL A 184 -5.79 -18.20 -10.28
C VAL A 184 -4.83 -17.33 -9.48
N MET A 185 -4.04 -16.50 -10.15
CA MET A 185 -3.13 -15.56 -9.49
C MET A 185 -3.87 -14.52 -8.66
N ARG A 186 -4.98 -14.00 -9.17
CA ARG A 186 -5.84 -13.08 -8.37
C ARG A 186 -6.28 -13.76 -7.09
N SER A 187 -6.84 -14.94 -7.21
CA SER A 187 -7.31 -15.70 -6.05
C SER A 187 -6.17 -16.02 -5.10
N ALA A 188 -4.99 -16.39 -5.63
CA ALA A 188 -3.82 -16.69 -4.83
C ALA A 188 -3.27 -15.44 -4.11
N VAL A 189 -3.16 -14.30 -4.82
CA VAL A 189 -2.69 -13.05 -4.21
C VAL A 189 -3.75 -12.46 -3.29
N LEU A 190 -5.03 -12.50 -3.65
CA LEU A 190 -6.11 -12.13 -2.74
C LEU A 190 -6.10 -13.00 -1.48
N GLY A 191 -5.99 -14.31 -1.65
CA GLY A 191 -5.88 -15.26 -0.54
C GLY A 191 -4.65 -14.98 0.32
N SER A 192 -3.48 -14.75 -0.29
CA SER A 192 -2.27 -14.39 0.46
C SER A 192 -2.40 -13.07 1.21
N LEU A 193 -3.05 -12.07 0.63
CA LEU A 193 -3.31 -10.79 1.29
C LEU A 193 -4.29 -10.93 2.46
N VAL A 194 -5.33 -11.75 2.31
CA VAL A 194 -6.25 -12.08 3.42
C VAL A 194 -5.49 -12.80 4.54
N VAL A 195 -4.59 -13.71 4.20
CA VAL A 195 -3.70 -14.38 5.18
C VAL A 195 -2.67 -13.41 5.77
N CYS A 196 -2.19 -12.44 5.00
CA CYS A 196 -1.26 -11.42 5.50
C CYS A 196 -1.92 -10.39 6.43
N LEU A 197 -3.24 -10.16 6.35
CA LEU A 197 -3.94 -9.25 7.25
C LEU A 197 -3.75 -9.58 8.74
N PRO A 198 -3.98 -10.82 9.21
CA PRO A 198 -3.64 -11.17 10.60
C PRO A 198 -2.13 -11.12 10.88
N LEU A 199 -1.26 -11.39 9.88
CA LEU A 199 0.18 -11.26 10.05
C LEU A 199 0.63 -9.82 10.31
N VAL A 200 -0.09 -8.82 9.79
CA VAL A 200 0.17 -7.40 10.10
C VAL A 200 0.05 -7.14 11.60
N SER A 201 -0.85 -7.80 12.32
CA SER A 201 -0.97 -7.66 13.77
C SER A 201 0.24 -8.21 14.55
N HIS A 202 1.05 -9.06 13.91
CA HIS A 202 2.29 -9.57 14.48
C HIS A 202 3.52 -8.73 14.13
N LEU A 203 3.44 -7.79 13.17
CA LEU A 203 4.57 -6.92 12.83
C LEU A 203 5.15 -6.17 14.05
N PRO A 204 4.33 -5.67 15.01
CA PRO A 204 4.88 -5.02 16.20
C PRO A 204 5.79 -5.94 17.05
N THR A 205 5.60 -7.25 16.99
CA THR A 205 6.45 -8.20 17.74
C THR A 205 7.84 -8.35 17.13
N LEU A 206 8.00 -7.96 15.86
CA LEU A 206 9.28 -8.04 15.13
C LEU A 206 10.28 -6.95 15.55
N GLY A 207 9.88 -5.97 16.34
CA GLY A 207 10.79 -4.95 16.88
C GLY A 207 11.95 -5.52 17.69
N GLY A 208 11.74 -6.65 18.39
CA GLY A 208 12.79 -7.37 19.10
C GLY A 208 13.84 -8.01 18.17
N PRO A 209 13.46 -8.89 17.23
CA PRO A 209 14.35 -9.43 16.20
C PRO A 209 15.07 -8.35 15.39
N LEU A 210 14.37 -7.28 15.02
CA LEU A 210 14.93 -6.16 14.26
C LEU A 210 16.03 -5.44 15.08
N SER A 211 15.78 -5.16 16.36
CA SER A 211 16.78 -4.50 17.23
C SER A 211 18.02 -5.35 17.48
N ARG A 212 17.92 -6.69 17.34
CA ARG A 212 19.03 -7.63 17.43
C ARG A 212 19.77 -7.84 16.08
N GLY A 213 19.26 -7.26 14.99
CA GLY A 213 19.86 -7.42 13.64
C GLY A 213 19.79 -8.86 13.11
N GLU A 214 18.74 -9.61 13.42
CA GLU A 214 18.57 -10.98 12.98
C GLU A 214 18.50 -11.06 11.44
N ARG A 215 19.34 -11.93 10.82
CA ARG A 215 19.50 -12.01 9.35
C ARG A 215 18.20 -12.31 8.59
N TRP A 216 17.29 -13.07 9.18
CA TRP A 216 16.02 -13.39 8.53
C TRP A 216 15.12 -12.16 8.34
N MET A 217 15.36 -11.07 9.08
CA MET A 217 14.66 -9.80 8.87
C MET A 217 14.86 -9.23 7.45
N ALA A 218 15.95 -9.61 6.78
CA ALA A 218 16.15 -9.28 5.36
C ALA A 218 15.10 -9.91 4.42
N LEU A 219 14.33 -10.89 4.88
CA LEU A 219 13.21 -11.46 4.12
C LEU A 219 11.89 -10.70 4.31
N VAL A 220 11.87 -9.73 5.21
CA VAL A 220 10.68 -8.94 5.53
C VAL A 220 10.77 -7.58 4.81
N PRO A 221 10.06 -7.37 3.68
CA PRO A 221 10.24 -6.17 2.86
C PRO A 221 10.07 -4.83 3.61
N PRO A 222 9.12 -4.65 4.54
CA PRO A 222 9.03 -3.42 5.32
C PRO A 222 10.30 -3.06 6.11
N ALA A 223 11.10 -4.07 6.53
CA ALA A 223 12.34 -3.84 7.25
C ALA A 223 13.46 -3.21 6.40
N TRP A 224 13.33 -3.24 5.07
CA TRP A 224 14.32 -2.63 4.16
C TRP A 224 14.22 -1.10 4.13
N PHE A 225 13.14 -0.54 4.64
CA PHE A 225 12.83 0.88 4.59
C PHE A 225 12.91 1.56 5.98
N LEU A 226 13.36 0.82 7.01
CA LEU A 226 13.64 1.31 8.35
C LEU A 226 15.11 1.65 8.53
#